data_3584aa664b2b1ecd6cf50f787341b33e
#
_entry.id   3584aa664b2b1ecd6cf50f787341b33e
#
_cell.length_a   1.000
_cell.length_b   1.000
_cell.length_c   1.000
_cell.angle_alpha   90.00
_cell.angle_beta   90.00
_cell.angle_gamma   90.00
#
_symmetry.space_group_name_H-M   'P 1'
#
loop_
_entity.id
_entity.type
_entity.pdbx_description
1 polymer ?
#
loop_
_entity_poly.entity_id
_entity_poly.type
_entity_poly.pdbx_seq_one_letter_code
_entity_poly.pdbx_strand_id
1 'polypeptide(L)'
;MRKSGKDFEPLVNREAPLVVERMGLTWLIAAAIATTLLWQVPGGDYILYPFTILATWFHEMGHGLMALLLGGQFQKLEIFSNGSGVATYGIRSSLGPVGPALVAAAGPMGPPLAGAALILASRSFRAASLSLKILGSFLLFSTLIWVRSLFGLVAIPLLGLIILGIALKAPRWAQGFAIQLLGVQACVSTYHQLDYLFSYNAGFLGLSDTAQMQRYLLLPYWFWGGLMAIASLVILVQSLRVAYRSQ
;
A
#
# COMPACT_ATOMS: atom_id res chain seq x y z
N MET A 1 24.59 59.21 24.90
CA MET A 1 24.95 58.03 24.09
C MET A 1 24.05 56.87 24.46
N ARG A 2 23.03 56.62 23.63
CA ARG A 2 22.05 55.55 23.82
C ARG A 2 22.28 54.49 22.72
N LYS A 3 22.83 53.30 23.11
CA LYS A 3 23.04 52.19 22.18
C LYS A 3 21.71 51.49 21.92
N SER A 4 21.25 51.58 20.67
CA SER A 4 20.15 50.80 20.12
C SER A 4 20.56 49.35 20.04
N GLY A 5 19.98 48.48 20.88
CA GLY A 5 20.02 47.04 20.71
C GLY A 5 19.11 46.65 19.55
N LYS A 6 19.68 46.14 18.47
CA LYS A 6 18.93 45.46 17.42
C LYS A 6 18.62 44.07 17.95
N ASP A 7 17.38 43.86 18.31
CA ASP A 7 16.86 42.52 18.61
C ASP A 7 16.97 41.68 17.35
N PHE A 8 17.86 40.68 17.40
CA PHE A 8 17.97 39.63 16.39
C PHE A 8 16.80 38.67 16.63
N GLU A 9 15.66 38.88 15.98
CA GLU A 9 14.65 37.83 15.87
C GLU A 9 15.25 36.69 15.05
N PRO A 10 15.31 35.45 15.61
CA PRO A 10 15.68 34.31 14.81
C PRO A 10 14.60 34.13 13.75
N LEU A 11 14.99 34.17 12.47
CA LEU A 11 14.15 33.75 11.34
C LEU A 11 13.74 32.30 11.55
N VAL A 12 12.71 32.08 12.34
CA VAL A 12 11.98 30.82 12.39
C VAL A 12 11.44 30.61 10.97
N ASN A 13 12.10 29.74 10.26
CA ASN A 13 11.71 29.30 8.92
C ASN A 13 10.36 28.59 9.08
N ARG A 14 9.27 29.34 9.19
CA ARG A 14 7.90 28.82 9.08
C ARG A 14 7.78 28.31 7.66
N GLU A 15 8.03 27.01 7.50
CA GLU A 15 7.68 26.33 6.27
C GLU A 15 6.22 26.69 5.99
N ALA A 16 5.99 27.45 4.91
CA ALA A 16 4.66 27.81 4.51
C ALA A 16 3.85 26.51 4.38
N PRO A 17 2.65 26.43 4.97
CA PRO A 17 1.81 25.25 4.85
C PRO A 17 1.66 24.95 3.36
N LEU A 18 1.82 23.69 3.00
CA LEU A 18 1.70 23.27 1.61
C LEU A 18 0.30 23.68 1.11
N VAL A 19 0.24 24.59 0.15
CA VAL A 19 -1.01 25.04 -0.52
C VAL A 19 -1.81 23.90 -1.14
N VAL A 20 -1.24 22.68 -1.15
CA VAL A 20 -1.85 21.40 -1.56
C VAL A 20 -3.08 21.01 -0.72
N GLU A 21 -3.29 21.63 0.45
CA GLU A 21 -4.15 21.06 1.50
C GLU A 21 -5.65 21.13 1.23
N ARG A 22 -6.18 22.17 0.62
CA ARG A 22 -7.62 22.24 0.33
C ARG A 22 -8.03 21.65 -1.01
N MET A 23 -7.16 21.71 -2.00
CA MET A 23 -7.38 21.01 -3.29
C MET A 23 -7.15 19.50 -3.17
N GLY A 24 -6.34 19.05 -2.20
CA GLY A 24 -5.93 17.66 -2.06
C GLY A 24 -7.08 16.68 -1.85
N LEU A 25 -7.95 16.91 -0.88
CA LEU A 25 -9.03 15.95 -0.55
C LEU A 25 -10.05 15.80 -1.69
N THR A 26 -10.47 16.92 -2.30
CA THR A 26 -11.43 16.88 -3.42
C THR A 26 -10.85 16.13 -4.61
N TRP A 27 -9.58 16.36 -4.94
CA TRP A 27 -8.90 15.64 -6.02
C TRP A 27 -8.69 14.16 -5.71
N LEU A 28 -8.43 13.80 -4.44
CA LEU A 28 -8.31 12.40 -4.04
C LEU A 28 -9.64 11.67 -4.10
N ILE A 29 -10.72 12.31 -3.65
CA ILE A 29 -12.07 11.74 -3.78
C ILE A 29 -12.41 11.59 -5.28
N ALA A 30 -12.15 12.61 -6.08
CA ALA A 30 -12.36 12.54 -7.53
C ALA A 30 -11.51 11.44 -8.18
N ALA A 31 -10.25 11.28 -7.78
CA ALA A 31 -9.38 10.21 -8.26
C ALA A 31 -9.89 8.83 -7.83
N ALA A 32 -10.35 8.67 -6.59
CA ALA A 32 -10.94 7.41 -6.12
C ALA A 32 -12.22 7.05 -6.89
N ILE A 33 -13.10 8.02 -7.10
CA ILE A 33 -14.32 7.83 -7.92
C ILE A 33 -13.94 7.50 -9.36
N ALA A 34 -13.04 8.28 -9.97
CA ALA A 34 -12.58 8.05 -11.34
C ALA A 34 -11.96 6.66 -11.50
N THR A 35 -11.16 6.21 -10.52
CA THR A 35 -10.59 4.86 -10.50
C THR A 35 -11.67 3.80 -10.46
N THR A 36 -12.65 3.95 -9.57
CA THR A 36 -13.76 2.99 -9.45
C THR A 36 -14.57 2.92 -10.74
N LEU A 37 -14.78 4.06 -11.40
CA LEU A 37 -15.47 4.11 -12.69
C LEU A 37 -14.61 3.49 -13.81
N LEU A 38 -13.29 3.74 -13.82
CA LEU A 38 -12.38 3.16 -14.80
C LEU A 38 -12.39 1.62 -14.75
N TRP A 39 -12.53 1.01 -13.59
CA TRP A 39 -12.67 -0.44 -13.49
C TRP A 39 -13.95 -1.01 -14.13
N GLN A 40 -14.96 -0.17 -14.36
CA GLN A 40 -16.21 -0.57 -15.02
C GLN A 40 -16.19 -0.37 -16.53
N VAL A 41 -15.15 0.30 -17.08
CA VAL A 41 -15.06 0.65 -18.49
C VAL A 41 -14.07 -0.28 -19.20
N PRO A 42 -14.41 -0.83 -20.38
CA PRO A 42 -13.46 -1.62 -21.16
C PRO A 42 -12.16 -0.84 -21.43
N GLY A 43 -11.02 -1.43 -21.10
CA GLY A 43 -9.71 -0.80 -21.25
C GLY A 43 -9.25 0.06 -20.08
N GLY A 44 -10.09 0.33 -19.06
CA GLY A 44 -9.70 1.05 -17.87
C GLY A 44 -8.64 0.30 -17.05
N ASP A 45 -8.67 -1.03 -17.09
CA ASP A 45 -7.68 -1.89 -16.43
C ASP A 45 -6.25 -1.61 -16.93
N TYR A 46 -6.06 -1.25 -18.21
CA TYR A 46 -4.72 -0.90 -18.71
C TYR A 46 -4.17 0.38 -18.07
N ILE A 47 -5.02 1.37 -17.80
CA ILE A 47 -4.64 2.63 -17.15
C ILE A 47 -4.31 2.38 -15.68
N LEU A 48 -5.08 1.51 -15.02
CA LEU A 48 -4.94 1.19 -13.61
C LEU A 48 -3.91 0.08 -13.35
N TYR A 49 -3.41 -0.57 -14.40
CA TYR A 49 -2.52 -1.71 -14.32
C TYR A 49 -1.29 -1.50 -13.43
N PRO A 50 -0.56 -0.35 -13.48
CA PRO A 50 0.57 -0.12 -12.58
C PRO A 50 0.17 -0.14 -11.10
N PHE A 51 -1.02 0.35 -10.77
CA PHE A 51 -1.54 0.32 -9.39
C PHE A 51 -1.96 -1.08 -8.98
N THR A 52 -2.52 -1.88 -9.91
CA THR A 52 -2.82 -3.29 -9.69
C THR A 52 -1.56 -4.07 -9.36
N ILE A 53 -0.48 -3.90 -10.14
CA ILE A 53 0.81 -4.56 -9.88
C ILE A 53 1.39 -4.15 -8.51
N LEU A 54 1.30 -2.86 -8.17
CA LEU A 54 1.78 -2.38 -6.88
C LEU A 54 0.93 -2.94 -5.71
N ALA A 55 -0.39 -3.02 -5.87
CA ALA A 55 -1.28 -3.60 -4.87
C ALA A 55 -1.01 -5.10 -4.69
N THR A 56 -0.82 -5.85 -5.77
CA THR A 56 -0.40 -7.25 -5.73
C THR A 56 0.94 -7.40 -5.01
N TRP A 57 1.91 -6.54 -5.31
CA TRP A 57 3.19 -6.56 -4.60
C TRP A 57 3.02 -6.31 -3.09
N PHE A 58 2.19 -5.34 -2.66
CA PHE A 58 1.89 -5.14 -1.24
C PHE A 58 1.23 -6.36 -0.60
N HIS A 59 0.33 -7.02 -1.34
CA HIS A 59 -0.37 -8.22 -0.89
C HIS A 59 0.64 -9.34 -0.63
N GLU A 60 1.43 -9.71 -1.62
CA GLU A 60 2.39 -10.81 -1.50
C GLU A 60 3.51 -10.51 -0.50
N MET A 61 3.97 -9.25 -0.44
CA MET A 61 4.89 -8.80 0.60
C MET A 61 4.28 -8.91 2.00
N GLY A 62 2.96 -8.69 2.13
CA GLY A 62 2.23 -8.88 3.38
C GLY A 62 2.40 -10.31 3.91
N HIS A 63 2.15 -11.32 3.08
CA HIS A 63 2.37 -12.72 3.44
C HIS A 63 3.82 -13.00 3.82
N GLY A 64 4.76 -12.62 2.95
CA GLY A 64 6.18 -12.91 3.16
C GLY A 64 6.74 -12.26 4.41
N LEU A 65 6.44 -10.97 4.63
CA LEU A 65 6.91 -10.24 5.81
C LEU A 65 6.27 -10.77 7.10
N MET A 66 4.98 -11.13 7.09
CA MET A 66 4.34 -11.74 8.26
C MET A 66 4.95 -13.10 8.58
N ALA A 67 5.25 -13.91 7.56
CA ALA A 67 5.94 -15.18 7.76
C ALA A 67 7.31 -14.99 8.44
N LEU A 68 8.10 -13.99 7.99
CA LEU A 68 9.38 -13.63 8.62
C LEU A 68 9.21 -13.15 10.06
N LEU A 69 8.22 -12.29 10.33
CA LEU A 69 7.93 -11.78 11.68
C LEU A 69 7.58 -12.90 12.66
N LEU A 70 6.96 -13.97 12.17
CA LEU A 70 6.62 -15.15 12.97
C LEU A 70 7.75 -16.19 13.04
N GLY A 71 8.98 -15.82 12.64
CA GLY A 71 10.15 -16.68 12.67
C GLY A 71 10.20 -17.74 11.56
N GLY A 72 9.36 -17.60 10.53
CA GLY A 72 9.36 -18.43 9.32
C GLY A 72 10.36 -17.95 8.27
N GLN A 73 10.13 -18.32 7.02
CA GLN A 73 10.97 -17.98 5.88
C GLN A 73 10.13 -17.37 4.76
N PHE A 74 10.65 -16.32 4.12
CA PHE A 74 10.13 -15.80 2.87
C PHE A 74 11.08 -16.20 1.75
N GLN A 75 10.64 -17.10 0.88
CA GLN A 75 11.50 -17.74 -0.12
C GLN A 75 11.50 -16.98 -1.44
N LYS A 76 10.33 -16.71 -2.00
CA LYS A 76 10.18 -15.98 -3.27
C LYS A 76 8.85 -15.29 -3.40
N LEU A 77 8.84 -14.29 -4.27
CA LEU A 77 7.71 -13.52 -4.74
C LEU A 77 7.61 -13.66 -6.26
N GLU A 78 6.47 -14.01 -6.76
CA GLU A 78 6.18 -14.09 -8.19
C GLU A 78 5.00 -13.18 -8.51
N ILE A 79 5.17 -12.32 -9.51
CA ILE A 79 4.10 -11.45 -10.04
C ILE A 79 3.97 -11.75 -11.52
N PHE A 80 2.75 -11.91 -11.99
CA PHE A 80 2.45 -12.31 -13.36
C PHE A 80 1.82 -11.16 -14.15
N SER A 81 1.89 -11.28 -15.49
CA SER A 81 1.38 -10.25 -16.40
C SER A 81 -0.15 -10.07 -16.39
N ASN A 82 -0.89 -11.00 -15.80
CA ASN A 82 -2.33 -10.85 -15.57
C ASN A 82 -2.68 -10.08 -14.29
N GLY A 83 -1.68 -9.57 -13.56
CA GLY A 83 -1.86 -8.84 -12.31
C GLY A 83 -1.93 -9.71 -11.06
N SER A 84 -1.91 -11.03 -11.18
CA SER A 84 -1.86 -11.94 -10.03
C SER A 84 -0.45 -12.07 -9.45
N GLY A 85 -0.34 -12.54 -8.20
CA GLY A 85 0.92 -12.81 -7.53
C GLY A 85 0.89 -14.06 -6.68
N VAL A 86 2.06 -14.51 -6.27
CA VAL A 86 2.26 -15.62 -5.33
C VAL A 86 3.48 -15.36 -4.47
N ALA A 87 3.29 -15.36 -3.15
CA ALA A 87 4.37 -15.45 -2.19
C ALA A 87 4.60 -16.90 -1.77
N THR A 88 5.82 -17.40 -1.90
CA THR A 88 6.21 -18.71 -1.33
C THR A 88 6.91 -18.46 -0.01
N TYR A 89 6.37 -19.04 1.05
CA TYR A 89 6.89 -18.87 2.41
C TYR A 89 6.79 -20.17 3.22
N GLY A 90 7.66 -20.28 4.22
CA GLY A 90 7.57 -21.32 5.23
C GLY A 90 7.10 -20.74 6.55
N ILE A 91 6.15 -21.38 7.20
CA ILE A 91 5.65 -20.95 8.52
C ILE A 91 6.36 -21.75 9.61
N ARG A 92 6.90 -21.04 10.60
CA ARG A 92 7.55 -21.64 11.77
C ARG A 92 7.05 -20.89 13.00
N SER A 93 5.75 -21.04 13.27
CA SER A 93 5.11 -20.26 14.35
C SER A 93 4.84 -21.14 15.57
N SER A 94 5.23 -20.64 16.74
CA SER A 94 4.84 -21.21 18.06
C SER A 94 3.37 -20.93 18.41
N LEU A 95 2.65 -20.12 17.59
CA LEU A 95 1.27 -19.68 17.84
C LEU A 95 0.22 -20.73 17.39
N GLY A 96 0.62 -21.96 17.07
CA GLY A 96 -0.31 -22.99 16.58
C GLY A 96 -1.06 -22.52 15.32
N PRO A 97 -2.39 -22.73 15.23
CA PRO A 97 -3.18 -22.39 14.04
C PRO A 97 -3.30 -20.86 13.80
N VAL A 98 -3.06 -20.04 14.82
CA VAL A 98 -3.12 -18.57 14.70
C VAL A 98 -1.99 -18.03 13.80
N GLY A 99 -0.81 -18.66 13.84
CA GLY A 99 0.33 -18.23 13.02
C GLY A 99 0.02 -18.26 11.52
N PRO A 100 -0.35 -19.39 10.95
CA PRO A 100 -0.76 -19.48 9.53
C PRO A 100 -1.92 -18.57 9.17
N ALA A 101 -2.89 -18.40 10.07
CA ALA A 101 -4.02 -17.49 9.85
C ALA A 101 -3.59 -16.02 9.78
N LEU A 102 -2.62 -15.59 10.61
CA LEU A 102 -2.05 -14.25 10.55
C LEU A 102 -1.29 -14.02 9.24
N VAL A 103 -0.54 -15.03 8.77
CA VAL A 103 0.13 -14.93 7.47
C VAL A 103 -0.91 -14.80 6.34
N ALA A 104 -1.97 -15.61 6.35
CA ALA A 104 -3.05 -15.52 5.38
C ALA A 104 -3.74 -14.15 5.41
N ALA A 105 -4.02 -13.61 6.61
CA ALA A 105 -4.63 -12.28 6.77
C ALA A 105 -3.73 -11.13 6.29
N ALA A 106 -2.41 -11.29 6.42
CA ALA A 106 -1.45 -10.23 6.12
C ALA A 106 -1.38 -9.87 4.62
N GLY A 107 -1.71 -10.81 3.73
CA GLY A 107 -1.82 -10.53 2.30
C GLY A 107 -2.88 -9.48 2.00
N PRO A 108 -4.17 -9.79 2.18
CA PRO A 108 -5.26 -8.85 1.92
C PRO A 108 -5.17 -7.55 2.71
N MET A 109 -4.56 -7.57 3.91
CA MET A 109 -4.35 -6.38 4.74
C MET A 109 -3.10 -5.58 4.36
N GLY A 110 -2.19 -6.14 3.56
CA GLY A 110 -0.99 -5.45 3.09
C GLY A 110 -1.25 -4.13 2.38
N PRO A 111 -2.04 -4.11 1.28
CA PRO A 111 -2.35 -2.90 0.55
C PRO A 111 -3.03 -1.81 1.40
N PRO A 112 -4.11 -2.06 2.18
CA PRO A 112 -4.74 -1.02 2.98
C PRO A 112 -3.84 -0.47 4.10
N LEU A 113 -3.00 -1.30 4.72
CA LEU A 113 -2.05 -0.84 5.73
C LEU A 113 -0.95 0.03 5.11
N ALA A 114 -0.38 -0.39 3.98
CA ALA A 114 0.59 0.41 3.24
C ALA A 114 -0.03 1.72 2.75
N GLY A 115 -1.25 1.66 2.20
CA GLY A 115 -1.99 2.82 1.75
C GLY A 115 -2.24 3.83 2.86
N ALA A 116 -2.67 3.38 4.03
CA ALA A 116 -2.85 4.23 5.22
C ALA A 116 -1.54 4.89 5.66
N ALA A 117 -0.44 4.15 5.67
CA ALA A 117 0.88 4.70 6.02
C ALA A 117 1.29 5.81 5.04
N LEU A 118 1.06 5.63 3.73
CA LEU A 118 1.33 6.63 2.71
C LEU A 118 0.43 7.87 2.87
N ILE A 119 -0.88 7.69 3.12
CA ILE A 119 -1.83 8.77 3.38
C ILE A 119 -1.39 9.59 4.60
N LEU A 120 -1.04 8.93 5.70
CA LEU A 120 -0.57 9.60 6.92
C LEU A 120 0.76 10.33 6.69
N ALA A 121 1.68 9.74 5.93
CA ALA A 121 2.95 10.40 5.59
C ALA A 121 2.77 11.63 4.70
N SER A 122 1.67 11.73 3.95
CA SER A 122 1.37 12.90 3.11
C SER A 122 1.14 14.21 3.89
N ARG A 123 0.99 14.13 5.23
CA ARG A 123 0.79 15.30 6.10
C ARG A 123 1.97 16.27 6.13
N SER A 124 3.17 15.82 5.83
CA SER A 124 4.34 16.70 5.72
C SER A 124 5.19 16.35 4.51
N PHE A 125 5.78 17.36 3.89
CA PHE A 125 6.65 17.15 2.73
C PHE A 125 7.83 16.21 3.05
N ARG A 126 8.43 16.36 4.23
CA ARG A 126 9.57 15.52 4.66
C ARG A 126 9.16 14.05 4.76
N ALA A 127 8.02 13.77 5.40
CA ALA A 127 7.51 12.41 5.53
C ALA A 127 7.08 11.86 4.16
N ALA A 128 6.43 12.65 3.31
CA ALA A 128 6.03 12.25 1.96
C ALA A 128 7.24 11.86 1.11
N SER A 129 8.25 12.75 1.02
CA SER A 129 9.48 12.50 0.27
C SER A 129 10.23 11.28 0.81
N LEU A 130 10.34 11.14 2.14
CA LEU A 130 10.99 9.99 2.76
C LEU A 130 10.24 8.69 2.46
N SER A 131 8.92 8.67 2.60
CA SER A 131 8.11 7.48 2.34
C SER A 131 8.15 7.05 0.88
N LEU A 132 8.15 7.99 -0.08
CA LEU A 132 8.35 7.66 -1.49
C LEU A 132 9.75 7.07 -1.74
N LYS A 133 10.80 7.60 -1.11
CA LYS A 133 12.15 7.05 -1.20
C LYS A 133 12.24 5.65 -0.61
N ILE A 134 11.63 5.44 0.57
CA ILE A 134 11.59 4.12 1.21
C ILE A 134 10.83 3.13 0.32
N LEU A 135 9.65 3.49 -0.19
CA LEU A 135 8.85 2.62 -1.04
C LEU A 135 9.61 2.25 -2.32
N GLY A 136 10.14 3.23 -3.05
CA GLY A 136 10.89 2.97 -4.27
C GLY A 136 12.14 2.13 -4.03
N SER A 137 12.90 2.42 -2.95
CA SER A 137 14.07 1.62 -2.57
C SER A 137 13.68 0.20 -2.16
N PHE A 138 12.56 0.03 -1.45
CA PHE A 138 12.10 -1.28 -1.00
C PHE A 138 11.59 -2.13 -2.16
N LEU A 139 10.97 -1.54 -3.18
CA LEU A 139 10.63 -2.23 -4.43
C LEU A 139 11.89 -2.78 -5.11
N LEU A 140 12.94 -1.98 -5.25
CA LEU A 140 14.22 -2.41 -5.83
C LEU A 140 14.90 -3.49 -4.97
N PHE A 141 14.96 -3.30 -3.66
CA PHE A 141 15.53 -4.26 -2.73
C PHE A 141 14.79 -5.61 -2.76
N SER A 142 13.45 -5.58 -2.74
CA SER A 142 12.63 -6.79 -2.80
C SER A 142 12.83 -7.55 -4.11
N THR A 143 13.08 -6.83 -5.22
CA THR A 143 13.38 -7.43 -6.51
C THR A 143 14.64 -8.28 -6.43
N LEU A 144 15.68 -7.79 -5.80
CA LEU A 144 16.95 -8.50 -5.69
C LEU A 144 16.83 -9.76 -4.81
N ILE A 145 16.06 -9.69 -3.72
CA ILE A 145 16.01 -10.76 -2.73
C ILE A 145 14.94 -11.80 -3.05
N TRP A 146 13.70 -11.38 -3.37
CA TRP A 146 12.56 -12.29 -3.41
C TRP A 146 11.92 -12.46 -4.79
N VAL A 147 11.97 -11.46 -5.68
CA VAL A 147 11.26 -11.57 -6.97
C VAL A 147 11.93 -12.62 -7.87
N ARG A 148 11.10 -13.56 -8.38
CA ARG A 148 11.59 -14.70 -9.19
C ARG A 148 10.76 -14.97 -10.45
N SER A 149 9.81 -14.10 -10.81
CA SER A 149 9.09 -14.16 -12.09
C SER A 149 9.70 -13.21 -13.11
N LEU A 150 9.74 -13.59 -14.38
CA LEU A 150 10.30 -12.75 -15.46
C LEU A 150 9.59 -11.40 -15.55
N PHE A 151 8.25 -11.41 -15.50
CA PHE A 151 7.47 -10.17 -15.50
C PHE A 151 7.78 -9.30 -14.26
N GLY A 152 7.82 -9.90 -13.07
CA GLY A 152 8.12 -9.19 -11.82
C GLY A 152 9.51 -8.57 -11.81
N LEU A 153 10.53 -9.25 -12.39
CA LEU A 153 11.90 -8.73 -12.52
C LEU A 153 12.00 -7.48 -13.39
N VAL A 154 11.00 -7.18 -14.21
CA VAL A 154 10.92 -5.97 -15.01
C VAL A 154 9.97 -4.95 -14.38
N ALA A 155 8.75 -5.38 -14.04
CA ALA A 155 7.68 -4.48 -13.58
C ALA A 155 7.98 -3.85 -12.22
N ILE A 156 8.48 -4.63 -11.24
CA ILE A 156 8.72 -4.11 -9.89
C ILE A 156 9.87 -3.09 -9.85
N PRO A 157 11.06 -3.35 -10.43
CA PRO A 157 12.11 -2.33 -10.44
C PRO A 157 11.72 -1.11 -11.28
N LEU A 158 10.95 -1.26 -12.36
CA LEU A 158 10.46 -0.12 -13.14
C LEU A 158 9.58 0.79 -12.26
N LEU A 159 8.63 0.22 -11.51
CA LEU A 159 7.81 0.98 -10.56
C LEU A 159 8.69 1.62 -9.47
N GLY A 160 9.66 0.90 -8.93
CA GLY A 160 10.60 1.41 -7.95
C GLY A 160 11.39 2.61 -8.46
N LEU A 161 11.91 2.54 -9.69
CA LEU A 161 12.64 3.64 -10.33
C LEU A 161 11.75 4.86 -10.61
N ILE A 162 10.51 4.65 -11.06
CA ILE A 162 9.54 5.74 -11.27
C ILE A 162 9.26 6.45 -9.95
N ILE A 163 8.94 5.71 -8.88
CA ILE A 163 8.65 6.28 -7.57
C ILE A 163 9.86 7.01 -6.99
N LEU A 164 11.07 6.44 -7.12
CA LEU A 164 12.31 7.12 -6.72
C LEU A 164 12.58 8.36 -7.57
N GLY A 165 12.35 8.31 -8.88
CA GLY A 165 12.46 9.47 -9.77
C GLY A 165 11.56 10.61 -9.31
N ILE A 166 10.30 10.31 -8.96
CA ILE A 166 9.36 11.29 -8.38
C ILE A 166 9.92 11.84 -7.06
N ALA A 167 10.36 10.96 -6.17
CA ALA A 167 10.86 11.35 -4.84
C ALA A 167 12.12 12.23 -4.87
N LEU A 168 12.95 12.07 -5.91
CA LEU A 168 14.24 12.76 -6.02
C LEU A 168 14.18 14.01 -6.90
N LYS A 169 13.35 14.01 -7.95
CA LYS A 169 13.39 15.04 -9.01
C LYS A 169 12.11 15.86 -9.13
N ALA A 170 10.95 15.34 -8.69
CA ALA A 170 9.69 16.04 -8.87
C ALA A 170 9.53 17.21 -7.89
N PRO A 171 8.81 18.27 -8.25
CA PRO A 171 8.50 19.37 -7.36
C PRO A 171 7.63 18.90 -6.17
N ARG A 172 7.63 19.67 -5.08
CA ARG A 172 6.96 19.29 -3.82
C ARG A 172 5.49 18.92 -4.00
N TRP A 173 4.75 19.66 -4.82
CA TRP A 173 3.34 19.39 -5.07
C TRP A 173 3.12 18.03 -5.74
N ALA A 174 4.00 17.63 -6.68
CA ALA A 174 3.89 16.36 -7.39
C ALA A 174 4.24 15.18 -6.48
N GLN A 175 5.22 15.34 -5.58
CA GLN A 175 5.51 14.32 -4.55
C GLN A 175 4.32 14.15 -3.59
N GLY A 176 3.71 15.27 -3.14
CA GLY A 176 2.52 15.25 -2.30
C GLY A 176 1.33 14.57 -2.98
N PHE A 177 1.08 14.89 -4.25
CA PHE A 177 0.03 14.25 -5.04
C PHE A 177 0.31 12.74 -5.25
N ALA A 178 1.53 12.39 -5.62
CA ALA A 178 1.90 11.00 -5.88
C ALA A 178 1.71 10.10 -4.65
N ILE A 179 2.19 10.54 -3.47
CA ILE A 179 2.04 9.73 -2.26
C ILE A 179 0.58 9.55 -1.84
N GLN A 180 -0.23 10.59 -1.99
CA GLN A 180 -1.66 10.53 -1.70
C GLN A 180 -2.37 9.59 -2.68
N LEU A 181 -2.10 9.73 -3.98
CA LEU A 181 -2.67 8.87 -5.02
C LEU A 181 -2.31 7.40 -4.77
N LEU A 182 -1.03 7.10 -4.56
CA LEU A 182 -0.56 5.74 -4.26
C LEU A 182 -1.23 5.18 -2.99
N GLY A 183 -1.37 6.00 -1.95
CA GLY A 183 -2.00 5.60 -0.70
C GLY A 183 -3.49 5.27 -0.88
N VAL A 184 -4.23 6.12 -1.57
CA VAL A 184 -5.66 5.90 -1.86
C VAL A 184 -5.84 4.69 -2.76
N GLN A 185 -5.06 4.57 -3.84
CA GLN A 185 -5.13 3.43 -4.76
C GLN A 185 -4.84 2.11 -4.06
N ALA A 186 -3.84 2.06 -3.16
CA ALA A 186 -3.57 0.87 -2.37
C ALA A 186 -4.75 0.48 -1.46
N CYS A 187 -5.41 1.45 -0.81
CA CYS A 187 -6.60 1.17 -0.01
C CYS A 187 -7.80 0.72 -0.87
N VAL A 188 -8.02 1.37 -2.01
CA VAL A 188 -9.17 1.09 -2.91
C VAL A 188 -8.99 -0.26 -3.62
N SER A 189 -7.75 -0.71 -3.85
CA SER A 189 -7.49 -2.00 -4.51
C SER A 189 -8.15 -3.20 -3.80
N THR A 190 -8.33 -3.13 -2.48
CA THR A 190 -9.04 -4.16 -1.71
C THR A 190 -10.49 -4.35 -2.19
N TYR A 191 -11.15 -3.26 -2.61
CA TYR A 191 -12.53 -3.32 -3.12
C TYR A 191 -12.60 -3.85 -4.55
N HIS A 192 -11.56 -3.65 -5.33
CA HIS A 192 -11.44 -4.29 -6.64
C HIS A 192 -11.30 -5.82 -6.54
N GLN A 193 -10.76 -6.29 -5.41
CA GLN A 193 -10.52 -7.71 -5.15
C GLN A 193 -11.57 -8.34 -4.23
N LEU A 194 -12.76 -7.74 -4.09
CA LEU A 194 -13.81 -8.30 -3.24
C LEU A 194 -14.19 -9.72 -3.63
N ASP A 195 -14.30 -10.01 -4.92
CA ASP A 195 -14.60 -11.36 -5.41
C ASP A 195 -13.59 -12.39 -4.89
N TYR A 196 -12.31 -12.03 -4.81
CA TYR A 196 -11.28 -12.87 -4.23
C TYR A 196 -11.48 -13.08 -2.71
N LEU A 197 -11.81 -12.02 -1.96
CA LEU A 197 -12.06 -12.11 -0.52
C LEU A 197 -13.28 -12.96 -0.17
N PHE A 198 -14.26 -13.03 -1.07
CA PHE A 198 -15.47 -13.83 -0.92
C PHE A 198 -15.44 -15.12 -1.74
N SER A 199 -14.29 -15.51 -2.27
CA SER A 199 -14.07 -16.78 -2.96
C SER A 199 -13.42 -17.80 -2.03
N TYR A 200 -13.83 -19.08 -2.16
CA TYR A 200 -13.16 -20.19 -1.46
C TYR A 200 -11.85 -20.60 -2.14
N ASN A 201 -11.82 -20.53 -3.48
CA ASN A 201 -10.69 -20.94 -4.29
C ASN A 201 -9.99 -19.75 -4.93
N ALA A 202 -8.67 -19.79 -4.95
CA ALA A 202 -7.79 -18.84 -5.66
C ALA A 202 -7.40 -19.36 -7.07
N GLY A 203 -8.33 -19.98 -7.76
CA GLY A 203 -8.07 -20.62 -9.07
C GLY A 203 -7.05 -21.77 -8.95
N PHE A 204 -6.02 -21.77 -9.80
CA PHE A 204 -4.98 -22.80 -9.79
C PHE A 204 -4.06 -22.74 -8.55
N LEU A 205 -4.12 -21.68 -7.77
CA LEU A 205 -3.25 -21.46 -6.60
C LEU A 205 -3.79 -22.13 -5.32
N GLY A 206 -4.95 -22.77 -5.38
CA GLY A 206 -5.55 -23.49 -4.26
C GLY A 206 -6.57 -22.66 -3.49
N LEU A 207 -6.47 -22.62 -2.16
CA LEU A 207 -7.41 -21.89 -1.31
C LEU A 207 -7.10 -20.37 -1.31
N SER A 208 -8.14 -19.55 -1.32
CA SER A 208 -7.99 -18.11 -1.05
C SER A 208 -7.49 -17.85 0.38
N ASP A 209 -7.02 -16.66 0.68
CA ASP A 209 -6.53 -16.31 2.02
C ASP A 209 -7.63 -16.43 3.08
N THR A 210 -8.84 -16.02 2.76
CA THR A 210 -10.00 -16.15 3.65
C THR A 210 -10.39 -17.62 3.87
N ALA A 211 -10.26 -18.48 2.86
CA ALA A 211 -10.45 -19.91 3.00
C ALA A 211 -9.33 -20.58 3.81
N GLN A 212 -8.09 -20.11 3.69
CA GLN A 212 -7.01 -20.52 4.57
C GLN A 212 -7.29 -20.13 6.03
N MET A 213 -7.77 -18.92 6.28
CA MET A 213 -8.19 -18.50 7.63
C MET A 213 -9.31 -19.38 8.17
N GLN A 214 -10.32 -19.71 7.37
CA GLN A 214 -11.38 -20.66 7.76
C GLN A 214 -10.77 -22.00 8.20
N ARG A 215 -9.78 -22.50 7.46
CA ARG A 215 -9.14 -23.78 7.77
C ARG A 215 -8.44 -23.78 9.13
N TYR A 216 -7.91 -22.62 9.56
CA TYR A 216 -7.16 -22.51 10.81
C TYR A 216 -7.99 -21.99 11.98
N LEU A 217 -9.00 -21.13 11.73
CA LEU A 217 -9.72 -20.39 12.78
C LEU A 217 -11.24 -20.71 12.87
N LEU A 218 -11.73 -21.73 12.19
CA LEU A 218 -13.09 -22.31 12.28
C LEU A 218 -14.25 -21.46 11.73
N LEU A 219 -14.13 -20.12 11.64
CA LEU A 219 -15.18 -19.30 11.06
C LEU A 219 -15.15 -19.36 9.53
N PRO A 220 -16.32 -19.24 8.84
CA PRO A 220 -16.38 -19.39 7.40
C PRO A 220 -15.61 -18.29 6.66
N TYR A 221 -15.09 -18.61 5.47
CA TYR A 221 -14.25 -17.68 4.67
C TYR A 221 -14.93 -16.35 4.39
N TRP A 222 -16.24 -16.32 4.15
CA TRP A 222 -16.99 -15.09 3.90
C TRP A 222 -17.04 -14.16 5.13
N PHE A 223 -17.01 -14.72 6.35
CA PHE A 223 -16.87 -13.94 7.58
C PHE A 223 -15.54 -13.20 7.61
N TRP A 224 -14.45 -13.90 7.30
CA TRP A 224 -13.11 -13.31 7.25
C TRP A 224 -13.00 -12.29 6.12
N GLY A 225 -13.59 -12.56 4.95
CA GLY A 225 -13.68 -11.61 3.84
C GLY A 225 -14.41 -10.32 4.22
N GLY A 226 -15.56 -10.44 4.88
CA GLY A 226 -16.31 -9.30 5.38
C GLY A 226 -15.55 -8.49 6.43
N LEU A 227 -14.89 -9.17 7.37
CA LEU A 227 -14.07 -8.52 8.40
C LEU A 227 -12.92 -7.73 7.78
N MET A 228 -12.21 -8.30 6.79
CA MET A 228 -11.12 -7.62 6.09
C MET A 228 -11.61 -6.43 5.25
N ALA A 229 -12.74 -6.58 4.55
CA ALA A 229 -13.31 -5.48 3.79
C ALA A 229 -13.72 -4.31 4.71
N ILE A 230 -14.37 -4.59 5.84
CA ILE A 230 -14.73 -3.57 6.84
C ILE A 230 -13.47 -2.95 7.45
N ALA A 231 -12.49 -3.76 7.84
CA ALA A 231 -11.22 -3.27 8.41
C ALA A 231 -10.50 -2.33 7.42
N SER A 232 -10.44 -2.70 6.13
CA SER A 232 -9.83 -1.88 5.07
C SER A 232 -10.57 -0.54 4.91
N LEU A 233 -11.90 -0.53 4.96
CA LEU A 233 -12.70 0.69 4.93
C LEU A 233 -12.42 1.58 6.14
N VAL A 234 -12.42 1.00 7.33
CA VAL A 234 -12.11 1.72 8.58
C VAL A 234 -10.71 2.32 8.51
N ILE A 235 -9.71 1.56 8.07
CA ILE A 235 -8.33 2.02 7.89
C ILE A 235 -8.28 3.20 6.92
N LEU A 236 -8.91 3.10 5.76
CA LEU A 236 -8.98 4.19 4.78
C LEU A 236 -9.62 5.44 5.39
N VAL A 237 -10.82 5.31 5.96
CA VAL A 237 -11.56 6.44 6.53
C VAL A 237 -10.78 7.09 7.67
N GLN A 238 -10.18 6.31 8.56
CA GLN A 238 -9.42 6.85 9.68
C GLN A 238 -8.11 7.51 9.21
N SER A 239 -7.40 6.92 8.26
CA SER A 239 -6.18 7.54 7.72
C SER A 239 -6.49 8.88 7.04
N LEU A 240 -7.58 8.98 6.28
CA LEU A 240 -8.04 10.23 5.69
C LEU A 240 -8.46 11.23 6.78
N ARG A 241 -9.27 10.81 7.75
CA ARG A 241 -9.67 11.68 8.88
C ARG A 241 -8.45 12.25 9.62
N VAL A 242 -7.47 11.40 9.94
CA VAL A 242 -6.25 11.83 10.62
C VAL A 242 -5.42 12.74 9.72
N ALA A 243 -5.29 12.42 8.44
CA ALA A 243 -4.53 13.24 7.51
C ALA A 243 -5.10 14.66 7.34
N TYR A 244 -6.42 14.83 7.40
CA TYR A 244 -7.10 16.12 7.14
C TYR A 244 -7.73 16.79 8.39
N ARG A 245 -7.66 16.18 9.58
CA ARG A 245 -8.30 16.68 10.81
C ARG A 245 -7.51 17.76 11.58
N SER A 246 -6.27 17.98 11.25
CA SER A 246 -5.33 18.83 12.02
C SER A 246 -5.01 20.15 11.33
N GLN A 247 -6.06 20.81 10.75
CA GLN A 247 -5.87 22.11 10.12
C GLN A 247 -6.98 23.10 10.47
#